data_7799e0f628bd2eaad91c5e5bc81ba1eb
#
_entry.id   7799e0f628bd2eaad91c5e5bc81ba1eb
#
_cell.length_a   1.000
_cell.length_b   1.000
_cell.length_c   1.000
_cell.angle_alpha   90.00
_cell.angle_beta   90.00
_cell.angle_gamma   90.00
#
_symmetry.space_group_name_H-M   'P 1'
#
loop_
_entity.id
_entity.type
_entity.pdbx_description
1 polymer ?
#
loop_
_entity_poly.entity_id
_entity_poly.type
_entity_poly.pdbx_seq_one_letter_code
_entity_poly.pdbx_strand_id
1 'polypeptide(L)'
;ARDNVDLRPIPGKKEKRINISMACGMIQHGDRFYIQQRLEKDVWGGLWEFPGGRLKENETPEQAAVREIIEETEFQVTDLRPFATTVHHYTKYRVTLEAFFCTLQDNGLTEPVLHAASQYKWVTFNELSSFAFPAGHRQLIEQMD
;
A
#
# COMPACT_ATOMS: atom_id res chain seq x y z
N ALA A 1 15.76 -6.87 -13.30
CA ALA A 1 15.67 -7.07 -13.64
C ALA A 1 15.65 -7.13 -14.04
N ARG A 2 15.77 -7.08 -14.16
CA ARG A 2 15.62 -7.41 -14.68
C ARG A 2 15.74 -7.71 -15.55
N ASP A 3 16.14 -7.80 -15.75
CA ASP A 3 16.28 -8.45 -16.74
C ASP A 3 15.75 -7.86 -17.84
N ASN A 4 16.40 -7.37 -18.71
CA ASN A 4 15.83 -7.01 -19.72
C ASN A 4 15.39 -7.95 -20.45
N VAL A 5 14.48 -8.11 -20.46
CA VAL A 5 13.93 -9.09 -21.06
C VAL A 5 13.24 -8.62 -22.21
N ASP A 6 13.35 -9.33 -23.29
CA ASP A 6 12.48 -9.11 -24.40
C ASP A 6 11.12 -9.51 -24.00
N LEU A 7 10.25 -8.57 -23.92
CA LEU A 7 8.94 -8.84 -23.41
C LEU A 7 7.97 -9.29 -24.45
N ARG A 8 8.38 -9.40 -25.71
CA ARG A 8 7.46 -9.89 -26.73
C ARG A 8 7.28 -11.38 -26.59
N PRO A 9 6.06 -11.87 -26.65
CA PRO A 9 5.84 -13.30 -26.58
C PRO A 9 6.48 -14.01 -27.75
N ILE A 10 6.96 -15.21 -27.50
CA ILE A 10 7.39 -16.08 -28.56
C ILE A 10 6.14 -16.58 -29.26
N PRO A 11 6.12 -16.62 -30.59
CA PRO A 11 4.93 -17.13 -31.30
C PRO A 11 4.48 -18.47 -30.74
N GLY A 12 3.22 -18.55 -30.39
CA GLY A 12 2.63 -19.75 -29.80
C GLY A 12 2.85 -19.90 -28.31
N LYS A 13 3.58 -18.97 -27.69
CA LYS A 13 3.77 -18.97 -26.27
C LYS A 13 3.46 -17.62 -25.71
N LYS A 14 2.91 -17.57 -24.52
CA LYS A 14 2.73 -16.32 -23.80
C LYS A 14 3.69 -16.27 -22.67
N GLU A 15 4.24 -15.09 -22.46
CA GLU A 15 5.05 -14.87 -21.29
C GLU A 15 4.17 -14.90 -20.08
N LYS A 16 4.58 -15.59 -19.05
CA LYS A 16 3.79 -15.65 -17.84
C LYS A 16 4.01 -14.42 -17.01
N ARG A 17 2.93 -13.84 -16.50
CA ARG A 17 3.04 -12.78 -15.53
C ARG A 17 3.09 -13.38 -14.14
N ILE A 18 3.84 -12.73 -13.26
CA ILE A 18 3.91 -13.13 -11.86
C ILE A 18 2.90 -12.29 -11.11
N ASN A 19 1.95 -12.95 -10.46
CA ASN A 19 0.92 -12.26 -9.71
C ASN A 19 1.41 -12.00 -8.30
N ILE A 20 1.26 -10.76 -7.85
CA ILE A 20 1.60 -10.36 -6.49
C ILE A 20 0.33 -9.81 -5.87
N SER A 21 -0.01 -10.31 -4.69
CA SER A 21 -1.16 -9.82 -3.93
C SER A 21 -0.66 -9.00 -2.76
N MET A 22 -1.19 -7.80 -2.63
CA MET A 22 -0.83 -6.87 -1.58
C MET A 22 -2.08 -6.31 -0.93
N ALA A 23 -1.94 -5.84 0.29
CA ALA A 23 -3.02 -5.15 1.00
C ALA A 23 -2.46 -3.94 1.71
N CYS A 24 -3.27 -2.92 1.85
CA CYS A 24 -2.89 -1.73 2.60
C CYS A 24 -4.05 -1.22 3.44
N GLY A 25 -3.73 -0.43 4.45
CA GLY A 25 -4.72 0.18 5.30
C GLY A 25 -4.68 1.69 5.19
N MET A 26 -5.84 2.26 4.93
CA MET A 26 -6.00 3.71 4.91
C MET A 26 -6.54 4.09 6.27
N ILE A 27 -5.63 4.41 7.18
CA ILE A 27 -5.95 4.64 8.58
C ILE A 27 -6.53 6.04 8.72
N GLN A 28 -7.76 6.12 9.21
CA GLN A 28 -8.46 7.39 9.35
C GLN A 28 -8.57 7.76 10.81
N HIS A 29 -8.26 9.01 11.11
CA HIS A 29 -8.41 9.54 12.45
C HIS A 29 -9.03 10.93 12.29
N GLY A 30 -10.30 11.07 12.64
CA GLY A 30 -11.04 12.29 12.33
C GLY A 30 -11.18 12.45 10.82
N ASP A 31 -10.79 13.60 10.32
CA ASP A 31 -10.83 13.87 8.88
C ASP A 31 -9.48 13.65 8.21
N ARG A 32 -8.55 12.98 8.88
CA ARG A 32 -7.19 12.83 8.36
C ARG A 32 -6.84 11.38 8.14
N PHE A 33 -5.94 11.16 7.17
CA PHE A 33 -5.44 9.85 6.82
C PHE A 33 -3.95 9.78 7.09
N TYR A 34 -3.49 8.61 7.53
CA TYR A 34 -2.07 8.39 7.79
C TYR A 34 -1.36 8.03 6.51
N ILE A 35 -0.27 8.74 6.20
CA ILE A 35 0.62 8.37 5.12
C ILE A 35 2.05 8.38 5.63
N GLN A 36 2.91 7.61 4.96
CA GLN A 36 4.31 7.53 5.34
C GLN A 36 5.18 7.57 4.09
N GLN A 37 6.40 8.06 4.25
CA GLN A 37 7.32 8.19 3.13
C GLN A 37 8.30 7.04 3.13
N ARG A 38 8.41 6.34 2.01
CA ARG A 38 9.30 5.18 1.89
C ARG A 38 10.76 5.61 2.06
N LEU A 39 11.57 4.71 2.62
CA LEU A 39 12.99 4.97 2.79
C LEU A 39 13.64 5.17 1.43
N GLU A 40 14.64 6.03 1.39
CA GLU A 40 15.32 6.36 0.13
C GLU A 40 15.91 5.13 -0.54
N LYS A 41 16.37 4.17 0.21
CA LYS A 41 17.01 2.97 -0.33
C LYS A 41 16.04 1.94 -0.87
N ASP A 42 14.76 2.11 -0.63
CA ASP A 42 13.76 1.13 -1.05
C ASP A 42 13.36 1.37 -2.49
N VAL A 43 12.71 0.37 -3.09
CA VAL A 43 12.08 0.53 -4.38
C VAL A 43 11.08 1.67 -4.26
N TRP A 44 11.14 2.62 -5.19
CA TRP A 44 10.34 3.84 -5.15
C TRP A 44 10.58 4.65 -3.88
N GLY A 45 11.84 4.70 -3.45
CA GLY A 45 12.22 5.49 -2.29
C GLY A 45 11.80 6.93 -2.43
N GLY A 46 11.38 7.52 -1.32
CA GLY A 46 10.94 8.90 -1.31
C GLY A 46 9.48 9.11 -1.68
N LEU A 47 8.81 8.10 -2.26
CA LEU A 47 7.38 8.21 -2.50
C LEU A 47 6.61 7.94 -1.22
N TRP A 48 5.41 8.50 -1.16
CA TRP A 48 4.53 8.30 -0.02
C TRP A 48 3.62 7.10 -0.26
N GLU A 49 3.08 6.54 0.80
CA GLU A 49 2.26 5.34 0.69
C GLU A 49 1.32 5.22 1.88
N PHE A 50 0.26 4.44 1.72
CA PHE A 50 -0.50 3.93 2.84
C PHE A 50 0.23 2.66 3.32
N PRO A 51 0.32 2.41 4.62
CA PRO A 51 1.07 1.25 5.10
C PRO A 51 0.43 -0.06 4.64
N GLY A 52 1.25 -1.02 4.29
CA GLY A 52 0.80 -2.30 3.81
C GLY A 52 1.94 -3.08 3.19
N GLY A 53 1.62 -4.20 2.59
CA GLY A 53 2.62 -5.04 1.94
C GLY A 53 2.01 -6.32 1.39
N ARG A 54 2.88 -7.27 1.08
CA ARG A 54 2.47 -8.53 0.45
C ARG A 54 1.76 -9.44 1.42
N LEU A 55 0.77 -10.16 0.93
CA LEU A 55 0.13 -11.22 1.68
C LEU A 55 1.11 -12.38 1.87
N LYS A 56 1.09 -12.96 3.05
CA LYS A 56 1.78 -14.22 3.30
C LYS A 56 0.88 -15.37 2.88
N GLU A 57 1.49 -16.55 2.76
CA GLU A 57 0.73 -17.73 2.40
C GLU A 57 -0.36 -17.97 3.43
N ASN A 58 -1.56 -18.28 2.95
CA ASN A 58 -2.74 -18.54 3.79
C ASN A 58 -3.22 -17.32 4.58
N GLU A 59 -2.82 -16.14 4.18
CA GLU A 59 -3.25 -14.90 4.84
C GLU A 59 -4.31 -14.23 4.02
N THR A 60 -5.38 -13.74 4.67
CA THR A 60 -6.37 -12.94 3.95
C THR A 60 -5.86 -11.52 3.79
N PRO A 61 -6.41 -10.76 2.84
CA PRO A 61 -6.00 -9.36 2.69
C PRO A 61 -6.19 -8.54 3.96
N GLU A 62 -7.29 -8.75 4.70
CA GLU A 62 -7.50 -8.03 5.96
C GLU A 62 -6.42 -8.35 6.96
N GLN A 63 -6.07 -9.63 7.08
CA GLN A 63 -5.01 -10.05 8.01
C GLN A 63 -3.69 -9.42 7.62
N ALA A 64 -3.40 -9.37 6.32
CA ALA A 64 -2.15 -8.78 5.84
C ALA A 64 -2.10 -7.29 6.16
N ALA A 65 -3.20 -6.57 5.95
CA ALA A 65 -3.23 -5.14 6.23
C ALA A 65 -2.96 -4.87 7.71
N VAL A 66 -3.62 -5.60 8.59
CA VAL A 66 -3.43 -5.43 10.04
C VAL A 66 -2.00 -5.75 10.44
N ARG A 67 -1.47 -6.88 9.95
CA ARG A 67 -0.11 -7.30 10.29
C ARG A 67 0.93 -6.29 9.81
N GLU A 68 0.81 -5.85 8.55
CA GLU A 68 1.78 -4.92 7.99
C GLU A 68 1.74 -3.58 8.71
N ILE A 69 0.55 -3.11 9.07
CA ILE A 69 0.44 -1.86 9.81
C ILE A 69 1.16 -1.98 11.15
N ILE A 70 0.97 -3.10 11.86
CA ILE A 70 1.65 -3.30 13.12
C ILE A 70 3.17 -3.34 12.91
N GLU A 71 3.62 -4.08 11.89
CA GLU A 71 5.06 -4.22 11.64
C GLU A 71 5.70 -2.89 11.27
N GLU A 72 4.99 -2.04 10.53
CA GLU A 72 5.57 -0.82 10.02
C GLU A 72 5.41 0.36 10.96
N THR A 73 4.36 0.40 11.78
CA THR A 73 4.04 1.58 12.56
C THR A 73 3.75 1.31 14.03
N GLU A 74 3.56 0.05 14.40
CA GLU A 74 3.11 -0.39 15.72
C GLU A 74 1.68 0.06 16.05
N PHE A 75 0.99 0.66 15.09
CA PHE A 75 -0.42 0.97 15.30
C PHE A 75 -1.26 -0.30 15.33
N GLN A 76 -2.25 -0.31 16.20
CA GLN A 76 -3.28 -1.33 16.18
C GLN A 76 -4.54 -0.69 15.61
N VAL A 77 -5.13 -1.33 14.62
CA VAL A 77 -6.29 -0.78 13.93
C VAL A 77 -7.49 -1.70 14.07
N THR A 78 -8.66 -1.13 13.87
CA THR A 78 -9.93 -1.84 13.97
C THR A 78 -10.85 -1.34 12.89
N ASP A 79 -12.02 -1.96 12.79
CA ASP A 79 -13.10 -1.51 11.90
C ASP A 79 -12.62 -1.48 10.45
N LEU A 80 -12.01 -2.59 10.00
CA LEU A 80 -11.57 -2.66 8.62
C LEU A 80 -12.78 -2.78 7.69
N ARG A 81 -12.83 -1.90 6.69
CA ARG A 81 -13.89 -1.89 5.70
C ARG A 81 -13.27 -1.92 4.33
N PRO A 82 -13.62 -2.90 3.47
CA PRO A 82 -13.08 -2.91 2.11
C PRO A 82 -13.41 -1.61 1.39
N PHE A 83 -12.44 -1.08 0.69
CA PHE A 83 -12.66 0.13 -0.10
C PHE A 83 -12.57 -0.16 -1.58
N ALA A 84 -11.42 -0.62 -2.05
CA ALA A 84 -11.20 -0.79 -3.48
C ALA A 84 -10.07 -1.76 -3.73
N THR A 85 -10.06 -2.33 -4.91
CA THR A 85 -8.97 -3.17 -5.38
C THR A 85 -8.43 -2.54 -6.65
N THR A 86 -7.12 -2.33 -6.71
CA THR A 86 -6.48 -1.82 -7.91
C THR A 86 -5.54 -2.87 -8.48
N VAL A 87 -5.36 -2.85 -9.79
CA VAL A 87 -4.45 -3.74 -10.46
C VAL A 87 -3.53 -2.89 -11.32
N HIS A 88 -2.24 -3.10 -11.19
CA HIS A 88 -1.30 -2.41 -12.06
C HIS A 88 -0.18 -3.37 -12.44
N HIS A 89 0.51 -3.02 -13.53
CA HIS A 89 1.56 -3.86 -14.05
C HIS A 89 2.90 -3.17 -13.86
N TYR A 90 3.90 -3.94 -13.45
CA TYR A 90 5.23 -3.43 -13.26
C TYR A 90 6.18 -4.50 -13.77
N THR A 91 6.83 -4.23 -14.90
CA THR A 91 7.65 -5.19 -15.62
C THR A 91 6.85 -6.48 -15.85
N LYS A 92 7.30 -7.63 -15.35
CA LYS A 92 6.58 -8.89 -15.53
C LYS A 92 5.58 -9.15 -14.40
N TYR A 93 5.42 -8.21 -13.48
CA TYR A 93 4.54 -8.42 -12.34
C TYR A 93 3.17 -7.82 -12.60
N ARG A 94 2.15 -8.53 -12.12
CA ARG A 94 0.80 -8.00 -12.06
C ARG A 94 0.47 -7.87 -10.58
N VAL A 95 0.33 -6.67 -10.11
CA VAL A 95 0.15 -6.38 -8.70
C VAL A 95 -1.31 -6.06 -8.44
N THR A 96 -1.92 -6.85 -7.56
CA THR A 96 -3.29 -6.59 -7.10
C THR A 96 -3.18 -6.04 -5.69
N LEU A 97 -3.70 -4.84 -5.48
CA LEU A 97 -3.65 -4.17 -4.19
C LEU A 97 -5.06 -4.01 -3.66
N GLU A 98 -5.34 -4.61 -2.50
CA GLU A 98 -6.63 -4.48 -1.85
C GLU A 98 -6.50 -3.50 -0.70
N ALA A 99 -7.34 -2.48 -0.70
CA ALA A 99 -7.26 -1.41 0.26
C ALA A 99 -8.46 -1.43 1.20
N PHE A 100 -8.19 -1.15 2.47
CA PHE A 100 -9.21 -1.11 3.50
C PHE A 100 -9.14 0.21 4.22
N PHE A 101 -10.30 0.81 4.51
CA PHE A 101 -10.35 1.87 5.50
C PHE A 101 -10.32 1.22 6.87
N CYS A 102 -9.68 1.87 7.81
CA CYS A 102 -9.64 1.40 9.18
C CYS A 102 -9.42 2.58 10.12
N THR A 103 -9.61 2.35 11.40
CA THR A 103 -9.41 3.38 12.42
C THR A 103 -8.43 2.86 13.46
N LEU A 104 -7.80 3.79 14.17
CA LEU A 104 -6.94 3.40 15.28
C LEU A 104 -7.80 2.84 16.41
N GLN A 105 -7.28 1.82 17.08
CA GLN A 105 -7.91 1.40 18.32
C GLN A 105 -7.78 2.52 19.33
N ASP A 106 -8.80 2.64 20.18
CA ASP A 106 -8.88 3.73 21.11
C ASP A 106 -7.93 3.50 22.28
N ASN A 107 -6.67 3.78 22.07
CA ASN A 107 -5.65 3.67 23.11
C ASN A 107 -4.86 4.97 23.21
N GLY A 108 -5.32 6.03 22.56
CA GLY A 108 -4.66 7.33 22.63
C GLY A 108 -3.40 7.45 21.79
N LEU A 109 -3.02 6.39 21.07
CA LEU A 109 -1.78 6.41 20.33
C LEU A 109 -2.01 6.96 18.93
N THR A 110 -1.43 8.12 18.61
CA THR A 110 -1.54 8.71 17.28
C THR A 110 -0.16 8.93 16.65
N GLU A 111 0.90 8.51 17.33
CA GLU A 111 2.24 8.62 16.78
C GLU A 111 2.80 7.23 16.53
N PRO A 112 3.30 6.97 15.34
CA PRO A 112 3.85 5.65 15.03
C PRO A 112 5.28 5.50 15.51
N VAL A 113 5.73 4.24 15.59
CA VAL A 113 7.15 3.93 15.65
C VAL A 113 7.51 3.48 14.24
N LEU A 114 8.31 4.27 13.51
CA LEU A 114 8.56 4.01 12.10
C LEU A 114 9.61 2.93 11.94
N HIS A 115 9.22 1.84 11.28
CA HIS A 115 10.12 0.73 10.99
C HIS A 115 10.41 0.58 9.49
N ALA A 116 9.60 1.20 8.64
CA ALA A 116 9.73 1.04 7.20
C ALA A 116 9.66 2.36 6.46
N ALA A 117 9.70 3.47 7.15
CA ALA A 117 9.52 4.78 6.55
C ALA A 117 10.43 5.80 7.22
N SER A 118 10.71 6.89 6.50
CA SER A 118 11.56 7.95 7.02
C SER A 118 10.77 9.02 7.76
N GLN A 119 9.50 9.19 7.43
CA GLN A 119 8.63 10.14 8.11
C GLN A 119 7.17 9.80 7.84
N TYR A 120 6.28 10.44 8.58
CA TYR A 120 4.85 10.24 8.43
C TYR A 120 4.13 11.56 8.50
N LYS A 121 2.87 11.56 8.02
CA LYS A 121 1.98 12.70 8.16
C LYS A 121 0.55 12.20 8.30
N TRP A 122 -0.26 13.00 9.00
CA TRP A 122 -1.71 12.85 9.00
C TRP A 122 -2.25 13.98 8.13
N VAL A 123 -2.91 13.63 7.03
CA VAL A 123 -3.31 14.60 6.03
C VAL A 123 -4.79 14.45 5.70
N THR A 124 -5.41 15.57 5.30
CA THR A 124 -6.80 15.51 4.86
C THR A 124 -6.86 14.96 3.45
N PHE A 125 -8.07 14.58 3.01
CA PHE A 125 -8.25 14.08 1.65
C PHE A 125 -7.73 15.10 0.62
N ASN A 126 -8.03 16.38 0.81
CA ASN A 126 -7.61 17.38 -0.16
C ASN A 126 -6.09 17.55 -0.22
N GLU A 127 -5.39 17.24 0.86
CA GLU A 127 -3.94 17.36 0.89
C GLU A 127 -3.24 16.19 0.21
N LEU A 128 -3.94 15.08 -0.01
CA LEU A 128 -3.30 13.89 -0.59
C LEU A 128 -2.69 14.18 -1.96
N SER A 129 -3.32 15.05 -2.75
CA SER A 129 -2.81 15.36 -4.08
C SER A 129 -1.48 16.11 -4.06
N SER A 130 -1.05 16.60 -2.90
CA SER A 130 0.23 17.30 -2.77
C SER A 130 1.41 16.36 -2.58
N PHE A 131 1.16 15.06 -2.50
CA PHE A 131 2.21 14.07 -2.25
C PHE A 131 2.31 13.12 -3.43
N ALA A 132 3.52 12.62 -3.70
CA ALA A 132 3.76 11.68 -4.79
C ALA A 132 3.57 10.26 -4.29
N PHE A 133 2.69 9.51 -4.95
CA PHE A 133 2.38 8.12 -4.59
C PHE A 133 2.69 7.20 -5.77
N PRO A 134 3.04 5.93 -5.51
CA PRO A 134 3.14 4.95 -6.60
C PRO A 134 1.79 4.74 -7.27
N ALA A 135 1.81 4.17 -8.47
CA ALA A 135 0.62 4.05 -9.31
C ALA A 135 -0.58 3.40 -8.60
N GLY A 136 -0.35 2.29 -7.90
CA GLY A 136 -1.46 1.60 -7.23
C GLY A 136 -2.11 2.46 -6.17
N HIS A 137 -1.32 3.14 -5.37
CA HIS A 137 -1.84 4.03 -4.33
C HIS A 137 -2.50 5.25 -4.94
N ARG A 138 -1.94 5.79 -6.03
CA ARG A 138 -2.54 6.93 -6.70
C ARG A 138 -3.93 6.57 -7.23
N GLN A 139 -4.08 5.35 -7.77
CA GLN A 139 -5.37 4.88 -8.24
C GLN A 139 -6.39 4.80 -7.10
N LEU A 140 -5.96 4.43 -5.90
CA LEU A 140 -6.84 4.42 -4.74
C LEU A 140 -7.33 5.82 -4.42
N ILE A 141 -6.41 6.78 -4.42
CA ILE A 141 -6.78 8.16 -4.11
C ILE A 141 -7.77 8.69 -5.13
N GLU A 142 -7.59 8.35 -6.40
CA GLU A 142 -8.51 8.77 -7.45
C GLU A 142 -9.91 8.22 -7.28
N GLN A 143 -10.06 7.10 -6.60
CA GLN A 143 -11.37 6.51 -6.34
C GLN A 143 -12.02 7.03 -5.07
N MET A 144 -11.26 7.76 -4.24
CA MET A 144 -11.82 8.39 -3.06
C MET A 144 -12.58 9.63 -3.48
N ASP A 145 -13.70 9.86 -2.82
CA ASP A 145 -14.48 11.01 -3.24
C ASP A 145 -15.34 11.56 -2.15
#